data_71bf371263412f1d16427c0e37bdd2ee
#
_entry.id   71bf371263412f1d16427c0e37bdd2ee
#
_cell.length_a   1.000
_cell.length_b   1.000
_cell.length_c   1.000
_cell.angle_alpha   90.00
_cell.angle_beta   90.00
_cell.angle_gamma   90.00
#
_symmetry.space_group_name_H-M   'P 1'
#
loop_
_entity.id
_entity.type
_entity.pdbx_description
1 polymer ?
#
loop_
_entity_poly.entity_id
_entity_poly.type
_entity_poly.pdbx_seq_one_letter_code
_entity_poly.pdbx_strand_id
1 'polypeptide(L)'
;MRFRIILVALALVCGLTAAEAADREINVILPLTGGGAFLGKAEQQALMQFEKAANADGGIHGQPLKFVFHDDQSSPQVAVQLANQVKASNPPVILGSSLVALCNAMAPLMKDGPLLYCFSPGIHPVNGGFVYSSSISTRELAAALLRYFGRKGWKKVALITSTDASGQDAYKNFKSLFGTDDHKDVELVAEAQLNPTDVSAAAQIQRLKGANPDVLVAWSTGGPIGTVFKAIHDAGIELPVATTNGNQTYAQMAQYAAFLPKKLYIPAADFLKSSQPPKANEASAAKDAFYKAFEGTDIKPDGSSTYAWDPAFLVVDALRKLKPDATAEDLRKYFSELKGVAGINGFYDFKAVPNRGLDESNVVVTRWDPAAQTWAVVSDPLGIPRAQ
;
A
#
# COMPACT_ATOMS: atom_id res chain seq x y z
N MET A 1 -69.93 -16.17 -53.90
CA MET A 1 -69.30 -16.47 -52.56
C MET A 1 -67.78 -16.38 -52.68
N ARG A 2 -67.18 -15.29 -52.16
CA ARG A 2 -65.74 -15.05 -52.20
C ARG A 2 -65.22 -15.24 -50.75
N PHE A 3 -64.44 -16.33 -50.47
CA PHE A 3 -63.79 -16.56 -49.22
C PHE A 3 -62.48 -15.75 -49.16
N ARG A 4 -62.40 -14.85 -48.17
CA ARG A 4 -61.18 -14.12 -47.84
C ARG A 4 -60.46 -14.90 -46.76
N ILE A 5 -59.28 -15.42 -47.08
CA ILE A 5 -58.36 -16.03 -46.12
C ILE A 5 -57.56 -14.89 -45.48
N ILE A 6 -57.72 -14.68 -44.18
CA ILE A 6 -56.90 -13.76 -43.34
C ILE A 6 -55.72 -14.55 -42.82
N LEU A 7 -54.49 -14.24 -43.31
CA LEU A 7 -53.26 -14.75 -42.76
C LEU A 7 -52.92 -13.88 -41.52
N VAL A 8 -52.98 -14.50 -40.31
CA VAL A 8 -52.47 -13.91 -39.07
C VAL A 8 -51.00 -14.28 -38.97
N ALA A 9 -50.13 -13.30 -39.23
CA ALA A 9 -48.68 -13.45 -38.96
C ALA A 9 -48.42 -13.25 -37.45
N LEU A 10 -48.15 -14.36 -36.77
CA LEU A 10 -47.71 -14.35 -35.36
C LEU A 10 -46.24 -13.96 -35.30
N ALA A 11 -45.96 -12.68 -35.00
CA ALA A 11 -44.59 -12.20 -34.77
C ALA A 11 -44.11 -12.77 -33.40
N LEU A 12 -43.24 -13.78 -33.44
CA LEU A 12 -42.49 -14.28 -32.27
C LEU A 12 -41.43 -13.21 -31.90
N VAL A 13 -41.77 -12.33 -30.96
CA VAL A 13 -40.77 -11.46 -30.32
C VAL A 13 -40.00 -12.34 -29.35
N CYS A 14 -38.88 -12.93 -29.81
CA CYS A 14 -37.84 -13.48 -28.92
C CYS A 14 -37.26 -12.32 -28.12
N GLY A 15 -37.78 -12.09 -26.93
CA GLY A 15 -37.12 -11.27 -25.92
C GLY A 15 -35.76 -11.94 -25.57
N LEU A 16 -34.71 -11.40 -26.18
CA LEU A 16 -33.34 -11.66 -25.67
C LEU A 16 -33.26 -11.04 -24.26
N THR A 17 -33.60 -11.83 -23.24
CA THR A 17 -33.13 -11.53 -21.89
C THR A 17 -31.61 -11.64 -21.97
N ALA A 18 -30.93 -10.49 -22.03
CA ALA A 18 -29.49 -10.47 -21.79
C ALA A 18 -29.30 -11.13 -20.42
N ALA A 19 -28.78 -12.37 -20.40
CA ALA A 19 -28.32 -12.97 -19.16
C ALA A 19 -27.27 -12.01 -18.60
N GLU A 20 -27.57 -11.39 -17.46
CA GLU A 20 -26.61 -10.54 -16.75
C GLU A 20 -25.37 -11.41 -16.50
N ALA A 21 -24.23 -11.01 -17.08
CA ALA A 21 -23.02 -11.79 -16.94
C ALA A 21 -22.66 -11.84 -15.46
N ALA A 22 -22.43 -13.03 -14.92
CA ALA A 22 -22.05 -13.19 -13.51
C ALA A 22 -20.78 -12.35 -13.21
N ASP A 23 -20.78 -11.73 -12.04
CA ASP A 23 -19.66 -10.91 -11.58
C ASP A 23 -18.34 -11.71 -11.58
N ARG A 24 -17.27 -11.07 -11.98
CA ARG A 24 -15.91 -11.59 -11.77
C ARG A 24 -15.43 -11.17 -10.39
N GLU A 25 -15.61 -12.06 -9.42
CA GLU A 25 -15.26 -11.78 -8.03
C GLU A 25 -13.74 -11.89 -7.78
N ILE A 26 -13.18 -10.93 -7.05
CA ILE A 26 -11.83 -10.95 -6.49
C ILE A 26 -11.94 -10.73 -4.99
N ASN A 27 -11.46 -11.70 -4.20
CA ASN A 27 -11.52 -11.64 -2.75
C ASN A 27 -10.40 -10.74 -2.21
N VAL A 28 -10.75 -9.90 -1.24
CA VAL A 28 -9.87 -8.91 -0.61
C VAL A 28 -9.94 -9.08 0.90
N ILE A 29 -8.81 -9.38 1.55
CA ILE A 29 -8.71 -9.52 3.00
C ILE A 29 -8.01 -8.27 3.54
N LEU A 30 -8.68 -7.48 4.40
CA LEU A 30 -8.20 -6.20 4.89
C LEU A 30 -8.47 -6.01 6.38
N PRO A 31 -7.62 -5.25 7.09
CA PRO A 31 -7.87 -4.83 8.47
C PRO A 31 -8.89 -3.67 8.50
N LEU A 32 -10.17 -3.96 8.31
CA LEU A 32 -11.22 -2.94 8.31
C LEU A 32 -11.56 -2.47 9.74
N THR A 33 -11.22 -3.30 10.74
CA THR A 33 -11.31 -2.98 12.17
C THR A 33 -9.98 -3.27 12.88
N GLY A 34 -9.84 -2.83 14.14
CA GLY A 34 -8.63 -2.99 14.93
C GLY A 34 -7.53 -1.97 14.60
N GLY A 35 -6.28 -2.30 14.95
CA GLY A 35 -5.13 -1.37 14.87
C GLY A 35 -4.74 -0.94 13.45
N GLY A 36 -5.05 -1.75 12.43
CA GLY A 36 -4.78 -1.47 11.03
C GLY A 36 -5.88 -0.73 10.27
N ALA A 37 -6.99 -0.37 10.94
CA ALA A 37 -8.19 0.13 10.27
C ALA A 37 -8.00 1.40 9.44
N PHE A 38 -7.00 2.24 9.75
CA PHE A 38 -6.68 3.42 8.92
C PHE A 38 -6.23 3.02 7.51
N LEU A 39 -5.39 1.99 7.43
CA LEU A 39 -4.90 1.47 6.16
C LEU A 39 -6.04 0.75 5.41
N GLY A 40 -6.64 -0.25 6.06
CA GLY A 40 -7.63 -1.10 5.43
C GLY A 40 -8.84 -0.33 4.88
N LYS A 41 -9.31 0.73 5.58
CA LYS A 41 -10.40 1.56 5.08
C LYS A 41 -10.00 2.43 3.88
N ALA A 42 -8.80 3.01 3.88
CA ALA A 42 -8.30 3.77 2.73
C ALA A 42 -8.13 2.87 1.50
N GLU A 43 -7.60 1.67 1.69
CA GLU A 43 -7.44 0.65 0.66
C GLU A 43 -8.79 0.14 0.12
N GLN A 44 -9.75 -0.14 1.02
CA GLN A 44 -11.11 -0.51 0.62
C GLN A 44 -11.77 0.57 -0.24
N GLN A 45 -11.68 1.84 0.19
CA GLN A 45 -12.22 2.97 -0.58
C GLN A 45 -11.57 3.07 -1.96
N ALA A 46 -10.26 2.88 -2.05
CA ALA A 46 -9.54 2.89 -3.32
C ALA A 46 -10.00 1.76 -4.24
N LEU A 47 -10.13 0.53 -3.73
CA LEU A 47 -10.63 -0.61 -4.50
C LEU A 47 -12.06 -0.41 -4.98
N MET A 48 -12.94 0.19 -4.18
CA MET A 48 -14.31 0.51 -4.60
C MET A 48 -14.35 1.54 -5.75
N GLN A 49 -13.44 2.54 -5.75
CA GLN A 49 -13.34 3.48 -6.88
C GLN A 49 -12.70 2.81 -8.10
N PHE A 50 -11.70 1.93 -7.90
CA PHE A 50 -11.13 1.14 -8.97
C PHE A 50 -12.16 0.22 -9.64
N GLU A 51 -12.99 -0.48 -8.85
CA GLU A 51 -14.08 -1.34 -9.32
C GLU A 51 -15.02 -0.57 -10.26
N LYS A 52 -15.47 0.61 -9.84
CA LYS A 52 -16.32 1.48 -10.68
C LYS A 52 -15.63 1.87 -11.98
N ALA A 53 -14.37 2.28 -11.92
CA ALA A 53 -13.60 2.65 -13.11
C ALA A 53 -13.38 1.46 -14.05
N ALA A 54 -13.01 0.30 -13.52
CA ALA A 54 -12.80 -0.92 -14.28
C ALA A 54 -14.07 -1.43 -14.95
N ASN A 55 -15.24 -1.28 -14.29
CA ASN A 55 -16.54 -1.67 -14.83
C ASN A 55 -17.02 -0.70 -15.90
N ALA A 56 -16.76 0.59 -15.75
CA ALA A 56 -17.02 1.58 -16.79
C ALA A 56 -16.19 1.32 -18.06
N ASP A 57 -15.03 0.66 -17.93
CA ASP A 57 -14.12 0.22 -18.99
C ASP A 57 -14.36 -1.26 -19.43
N GLY A 58 -15.58 -1.79 -19.21
CA GLY A 58 -16.02 -3.10 -19.68
C GLY A 58 -15.66 -4.31 -18.80
N GLY A 59 -15.23 -4.08 -17.56
CA GLY A 59 -14.94 -5.15 -16.60
C GLY A 59 -13.77 -6.06 -17.01
N ILE A 60 -13.91 -7.37 -16.77
CA ILE A 60 -12.96 -8.42 -17.16
C ILE A 60 -13.68 -9.37 -18.12
N HIS A 61 -13.27 -9.41 -19.39
CA HIS A 61 -13.91 -10.21 -20.45
C HIS A 61 -15.43 -9.95 -20.57
N GLY A 62 -15.87 -8.70 -20.36
CA GLY A 62 -17.29 -8.35 -20.41
C GLY A 62 -18.08 -8.72 -19.15
N GLN A 63 -17.46 -9.29 -18.14
CA GLN A 63 -18.03 -9.53 -16.81
C GLN A 63 -17.74 -8.36 -15.89
N PRO A 64 -18.72 -7.86 -15.10
CA PRO A 64 -18.44 -6.85 -14.09
C PRO A 64 -17.43 -7.37 -13.05
N LEU A 65 -16.43 -6.53 -12.73
CA LEU A 65 -15.53 -6.76 -11.60
C LEU A 65 -16.29 -6.50 -10.30
N LYS A 66 -16.08 -7.35 -9.29
CA LYS A 66 -16.58 -7.16 -7.93
C LYS A 66 -15.53 -7.55 -6.91
N PHE A 67 -15.15 -6.62 -6.04
CA PHE A 67 -14.34 -6.94 -4.88
C PHE A 67 -15.20 -7.43 -3.72
N VAL A 68 -14.84 -8.60 -3.18
CA VAL A 68 -15.48 -9.18 -2.01
C VAL A 68 -14.59 -8.96 -0.79
N PHE A 69 -15.00 -8.04 0.09
CA PHE A 69 -14.19 -7.63 1.24
C PHE A 69 -14.43 -8.53 2.45
N HIS A 70 -13.33 -8.91 3.10
CA HIS A 70 -13.29 -9.68 4.34
C HIS A 70 -12.49 -8.91 5.38
N ASP A 71 -13.07 -8.67 6.56
CA ASP A 71 -12.39 -7.99 7.67
C ASP A 71 -11.54 -8.98 8.46
N ASP A 72 -10.22 -8.84 8.40
CA ASP A 72 -9.28 -9.64 9.19
C ASP A 72 -9.14 -9.17 10.64
N GLN A 73 -9.81 -8.09 11.01
CA GLN A 73 -9.86 -7.50 12.37
C GLN A 73 -8.46 -7.18 12.93
N SER A 74 -7.47 -6.98 12.07
CA SER A 74 -6.05 -6.84 12.44
C SER A 74 -5.52 -8.06 13.23
N SER A 75 -6.11 -9.24 13.02
CA SER A 75 -5.80 -10.49 13.72
C SER A 75 -5.21 -11.53 12.77
N PRO A 76 -3.96 -12.00 12.99
CA PRO A 76 -3.36 -13.06 12.17
C PRO A 76 -4.20 -14.34 12.13
N GLN A 77 -4.86 -14.70 13.23
CA GLN A 77 -5.71 -15.89 13.31
C GLN A 77 -6.94 -15.76 12.40
N VAL A 78 -7.60 -14.59 12.41
CA VAL A 78 -8.75 -14.32 11.54
C VAL A 78 -8.31 -14.28 10.08
N ALA A 79 -7.18 -13.64 9.76
CA ALA A 79 -6.63 -13.61 8.41
C ALA A 79 -6.37 -15.03 7.85
N VAL A 80 -5.79 -15.93 8.66
CA VAL A 80 -5.58 -17.33 8.29
C VAL A 80 -6.90 -18.07 8.04
N GLN A 81 -7.92 -17.86 8.88
CA GLN A 81 -9.24 -18.47 8.70
C GLN A 81 -9.90 -18.00 7.39
N LEU A 82 -9.90 -16.69 7.14
CA LEU A 82 -10.44 -16.10 5.91
C LEU A 82 -9.68 -16.59 4.67
N ALA A 83 -8.35 -16.62 4.73
CA ALA A 83 -7.53 -17.10 3.62
C ALA A 83 -7.84 -18.59 3.28
N ASN A 84 -8.01 -19.46 4.28
CA ASN A 84 -8.42 -20.84 4.06
C ASN A 84 -9.84 -20.94 3.46
N GLN A 85 -10.78 -20.14 3.96
CA GLN A 85 -12.14 -20.09 3.42
C GLN A 85 -12.15 -19.66 1.95
N VAL A 86 -11.45 -18.57 1.62
CA VAL A 86 -11.36 -18.07 0.24
C VAL A 86 -10.65 -19.08 -0.66
N LYS A 87 -9.54 -19.66 -0.18
CA LYS A 87 -8.77 -20.67 -0.94
C LYS A 87 -9.61 -21.89 -1.33
N ALA A 88 -10.61 -22.27 -0.53
CA ALA A 88 -11.49 -23.43 -0.81
C ALA A 88 -12.26 -23.27 -2.14
N SER A 89 -12.51 -22.05 -2.61
CA SER A 89 -13.12 -21.77 -3.92
C SER A 89 -12.12 -21.76 -5.08
N ASN A 90 -10.83 -22.01 -4.80
CA ASN A 90 -9.72 -22.01 -5.76
C ASN A 90 -9.64 -20.74 -6.65
N PRO A 91 -9.70 -19.54 -6.09
CA PRO A 91 -9.58 -18.31 -6.88
C PRO A 91 -8.16 -18.18 -7.44
N PRO A 92 -7.95 -17.48 -8.57
CA PRO A 92 -6.61 -17.24 -9.10
C PRO A 92 -5.79 -16.29 -8.23
N VAL A 93 -6.44 -15.40 -7.46
CA VAL A 93 -5.78 -14.37 -6.66
C VAL A 93 -6.59 -14.00 -5.42
N ILE A 94 -5.87 -13.60 -4.37
CA ILE A 94 -6.37 -12.92 -3.17
C ILE A 94 -5.58 -11.62 -3.03
N LEU A 95 -6.24 -10.50 -2.76
CA LEU A 95 -5.62 -9.22 -2.47
C LEU A 95 -5.56 -8.96 -0.95
N GLY A 96 -4.51 -8.28 -0.47
CA GLY A 96 -4.34 -7.94 0.95
C GLY A 96 -3.51 -8.99 1.70
N SER A 97 -3.28 -8.88 2.97
CA SER A 97 -3.64 -7.82 3.91
C SER A 97 -2.61 -6.67 3.88
N SER A 98 -2.88 -5.62 4.68
CA SER A 98 -2.00 -4.45 4.79
C SER A 98 -0.92 -4.63 5.87
N LEU A 99 -1.15 -5.52 6.82
CA LEU A 99 -0.25 -5.70 7.97
C LEU A 99 0.75 -6.83 7.73
N VAL A 100 2.02 -6.57 8.05
CA VAL A 100 3.12 -7.55 7.89
C VAL A 100 2.81 -8.88 8.57
N ALA A 101 2.32 -8.84 9.82
CA ALA A 101 2.01 -10.04 10.58
C ALA A 101 0.94 -10.91 9.91
N LEU A 102 -0.06 -10.29 9.31
CA LEU A 102 -1.18 -10.98 8.68
C LEU A 102 -0.76 -11.61 7.34
N CYS A 103 -0.03 -10.85 6.53
CA CYS A 103 0.57 -11.36 5.30
C CYS A 103 1.49 -12.56 5.58
N ASN A 104 2.37 -12.44 6.58
CA ASN A 104 3.28 -13.53 6.96
C ASN A 104 2.53 -14.76 7.47
N ALA A 105 1.37 -14.59 8.13
CA ALA A 105 0.54 -15.70 8.59
C ALA A 105 -0.19 -16.40 7.42
N MET A 106 -0.62 -15.66 6.41
CA MET A 106 -1.30 -16.22 5.22
C MET A 106 -0.33 -16.82 4.20
N ALA A 107 0.89 -16.28 4.07
CA ALA A 107 1.87 -16.66 3.05
C ALA A 107 2.15 -18.18 2.96
N PRO A 108 2.31 -18.93 4.06
CA PRO A 108 2.53 -20.38 4.00
C PRO A 108 1.39 -21.17 3.37
N LEU A 109 0.17 -20.63 3.39
CA LEU A 109 -1.02 -21.28 2.79
C LEU A 109 -1.00 -21.19 1.26
N MET A 110 -0.21 -20.29 0.67
CA MET A 110 -0.19 -19.97 -0.75
C MET A 110 0.95 -20.70 -1.50
N LYS A 111 1.44 -21.81 -0.98
CA LYS A 111 2.56 -22.56 -1.57
C LYS A 111 2.29 -22.95 -3.04
N ASP A 112 1.06 -23.33 -3.33
CA ASP A 112 0.60 -23.80 -4.65
C ASP A 112 -0.53 -22.90 -5.23
N GLY A 113 -0.61 -21.65 -4.78
CA GLY A 113 -1.69 -20.70 -5.08
C GLY A 113 -2.80 -20.73 -4.02
N PRO A 114 -3.75 -19.79 -4.13
CA PRO A 114 -3.83 -18.66 -5.07
C PRO A 114 -2.66 -17.68 -4.97
N LEU A 115 -2.51 -16.80 -5.97
CA LEU A 115 -1.58 -15.68 -5.84
C LEU A 115 -2.07 -14.77 -4.72
N LEU A 116 -1.21 -14.45 -3.75
CA LEU A 116 -1.49 -13.52 -2.66
C LEU A 116 -0.74 -12.21 -2.91
N TYR A 117 -1.46 -11.13 -3.18
CA TYR A 117 -0.85 -9.81 -3.37
C TYR A 117 -1.02 -8.99 -2.10
N CYS A 118 0.00 -9.00 -1.24
CA CYS A 118 0.04 -8.26 0.03
C CYS A 118 0.29 -6.77 -0.16
N PHE A 119 -0.34 -5.92 0.67
CA PHE A 119 -0.23 -4.46 0.63
C PHE A 119 0.78 -3.92 1.65
N SER A 120 1.84 -4.69 1.94
CA SER A 120 2.79 -4.40 3.02
C SER A 120 4.24 -4.40 2.53
N PRO A 121 5.08 -3.42 2.98
CA PRO A 121 6.50 -3.34 2.63
C PRO A 121 7.37 -4.40 3.32
N GLY A 122 6.97 -4.80 4.54
CA GLY A 122 7.80 -5.61 5.45
C GLY A 122 7.67 -7.12 5.26
N ILE A 123 7.09 -7.58 4.15
CA ILE A 123 7.10 -8.99 3.79
C ILE A 123 8.28 -9.28 2.85
N HIS A 124 8.75 -10.52 2.87
CA HIS A 124 9.87 -10.99 2.06
C HIS A 124 9.43 -12.16 1.17
N PRO A 125 8.76 -11.87 0.03
CA PRO A 125 8.32 -12.91 -0.88
C PRO A 125 9.47 -13.76 -1.40
N VAL A 126 9.24 -15.07 -1.52
CA VAL A 126 10.19 -15.96 -2.18
C VAL A 126 10.10 -15.75 -3.68
N ASN A 127 11.23 -15.53 -4.33
CA ASN A 127 11.30 -15.31 -5.77
C ASN A 127 10.65 -16.47 -6.54
N GLY A 128 9.75 -16.12 -7.44
CA GLY A 128 8.99 -17.08 -8.24
C GLY A 128 7.87 -17.82 -7.48
N GLY A 129 7.60 -17.47 -6.20
CA GLY A 129 6.47 -17.97 -5.43
C GLY A 129 5.16 -17.26 -5.77
N PHE A 130 4.09 -17.63 -5.04
CA PHE A 130 2.74 -17.07 -5.22
C PHE A 130 2.44 -15.85 -4.34
N VAL A 131 3.39 -15.42 -3.50
CA VAL A 131 3.22 -14.23 -2.65
C VAL A 131 3.90 -13.05 -3.29
N TYR A 132 3.21 -11.92 -3.37
CA TYR A 132 3.66 -10.65 -3.95
C TYR A 132 3.50 -9.51 -2.92
N SER A 133 4.26 -8.42 -3.11
CA SER A 133 4.15 -7.21 -2.30
C SER A 133 3.92 -6.00 -3.20
N SER A 134 2.96 -5.15 -2.86
CA SER A 134 2.64 -3.93 -3.62
C SER A 134 3.51 -2.73 -3.24
N SER A 135 4.24 -2.82 -2.14
CA SER A 135 5.02 -1.70 -1.61
C SER A 135 6.50 -1.94 -1.77
N ILE A 136 7.26 -0.86 -1.89
CA ILE A 136 8.72 -0.87 -1.82
C ILE A 136 9.15 -1.45 -0.47
N SER A 137 10.25 -2.20 -0.42
CA SER A 137 10.66 -2.89 0.80
C SER A 137 11.01 -1.95 1.95
N THR A 138 10.80 -2.41 3.18
CA THR A 138 11.21 -1.65 4.39
C THR A 138 12.67 -1.25 4.35
N ARG A 139 13.56 -2.11 3.81
CA ARG A 139 14.99 -1.82 3.67
C ARG A 139 15.22 -0.60 2.78
N GLU A 140 14.57 -0.54 1.64
CA GLU A 140 14.73 0.54 0.67
C GLU A 140 14.12 1.85 1.18
N LEU A 141 12.97 1.77 1.87
CA LEU A 141 12.38 2.93 2.55
C LEU A 141 13.31 3.48 3.64
N ALA A 142 13.93 2.61 4.44
CA ALA A 142 14.89 2.98 5.47
C ALA A 142 16.17 3.59 4.86
N ALA A 143 16.70 2.99 3.79
CA ALA A 143 17.89 3.47 3.10
C ALA A 143 17.70 4.89 2.56
N ALA A 144 16.56 5.15 1.90
CA ALA A 144 16.23 6.48 1.41
C ALA A 144 16.12 7.52 2.55
N LEU A 145 15.53 7.16 3.70
CA LEU A 145 15.48 8.04 4.88
C LEU A 145 16.88 8.34 5.41
N LEU A 146 17.73 7.34 5.62
CA LEU A 146 19.08 7.54 6.15
C LEU A 146 19.92 8.41 5.21
N ARG A 147 19.80 8.21 3.91
CA ARG A 147 20.46 9.05 2.89
C ARG A 147 19.94 10.48 2.94
N TYR A 148 18.62 10.66 3.07
CA TYR A 148 18.01 11.99 3.24
C TYR A 148 18.54 12.68 4.50
N PHE A 149 18.61 11.99 5.63
CA PHE A 149 19.11 12.54 6.89
C PHE A 149 20.57 12.97 6.78
N GLY A 150 21.46 12.10 6.29
CA GLY A 150 22.87 12.43 6.09
C GLY A 150 23.07 13.70 5.25
N ARG A 151 22.33 13.81 4.13
CA ARG A 151 22.39 14.98 3.25
C ARG A 151 21.76 16.24 3.84
N LYS A 152 20.81 16.11 4.79
CA LYS A 152 20.28 17.24 5.58
C LYS A 152 21.18 17.63 6.75
N GLY A 153 22.27 16.90 7.00
CA GLY A 153 23.16 17.09 8.14
C GLY A 153 22.60 16.55 9.47
N TRP A 154 21.52 15.74 9.44
CA TRP A 154 20.95 15.09 10.63
C TRP A 154 21.68 13.75 10.84
N LYS A 155 22.80 13.80 11.54
CA LYS A 155 23.72 12.68 11.65
C LYS A 155 23.39 11.70 12.76
N LYS A 156 22.80 12.18 13.86
CA LYS A 156 22.45 11.41 15.04
C LYS A 156 21.00 10.96 14.97
N VAL A 157 20.80 9.66 14.73
CA VAL A 157 19.46 9.08 14.58
C VAL A 157 19.10 8.36 15.88
N ALA A 158 17.93 8.66 16.45
CA ALA A 158 17.29 7.82 17.46
C ALA A 158 16.18 6.99 16.81
N LEU A 159 16.04 5.73 17.22
CA LEU A 159 15.08 4.79 16.62
C LEU A 159 14.15 4.22 17.70
N ILE A 160 12.85 4.33 17.50
CA ILE A 160 11.84 3.57 18.23
C ILE A 160 11.04 2.71 17.25
N THR A 161 10.94 1.42 17.51
CA THR A 161 10.16 0.48 16.70
C THR A 161 9.14 -0.24 17.57
N SER A 162 8.00 -0.63 16.97
CA SER A 162 7.11 -1.57 17.65
C SER A 162 7.69 -2.98 17.73
N THR A 163 7.21 -3.78 18.68
CA THR A 163 7.62 -5.18 18.84
C THR A 163 6.87 -6.16 17.94
N ASP A 164 5.93 -5.67 17.13
CA ASP A 164 5.24 -6.45 16.11
C ASP A 164 6.12 -6.74 14.88
N ALA A 165 5.59 -7.50 13.94
CA ALA A 165 6.34 -7.91 12.75
C ALA A 165 6.82 -6.72 11.90
N SER A 166 6.06 -5.62 11.82
CA SER A 166 6.45 -4.41 11.09
C SER A 166 7.63 -3.71 11.76
N GLY A 167 7.55 -3.51 13.07
CA GLY A 167 8.62 -2.87 13.83
C GLY A 167 9.89 -3.71 13.91
N GLN A 168 9.76 -5.04 14.03
CA GLN A 168 10.91 -5.95 14.02
C GLN A 168 11.62 -5.98 12.66
N ASP A 169 10.86 -5.99 11.56
CA ASP A 169 11.43 -5.90 10.23
C ASP A 169 12.17 -4.58 10.02
N ALA A 170 11.58 -3.46 10.43
CA ALA A 170 12.22 -2.16 10.39
C ALA A 170 13.49 -2.10 11.23
N TYR A 171 13.45 -2.60 12.48
CA TYR A 171 14.60 -2.64 13.36
C TYR A 171 15.79 -3.35 12.71
N LYS A 172 15.56 -4.56 12.16
CA LYS A 172 16.60 -5.31 11.45
C LYS A 172 17.18 -4.56 10.27
N ASN A 173 16.31 -3.95 9.46
CA ASN A 173 16.71 -3.22 8.26
C ASN A 173 17.53 -1.96 8.61
N PHE A 174 17.04 -1.11 9.54
CA PHE A 174 17.80 0.05 10.00
C PHE A 174 19.16 -0.35 10.58
N LYS A 175 19.21 -1.34 11.48
CA LYS A 175 20.48 -1.83 12.07
C LYS A 175 21.46 -2.31 11.01
N SER A 176 20.99 -2.95 9.95
CA SER A 176 21.86 -3.45 8.87
C SER A 176 22.40 -2.36 7.94
N LEU A 177 21.77 -1.18 7.93
CA LEU A 177 22.15 -0.04 7.09
C LEU A 177 23.15 0.90 7.77
N PHE A 178 23.05 1.07 9.10
CA PHE A 178 23.99 1.89 9.83
C PHE A 178 25.42 1.36 9.69
N GLY A 179 26.37 2.26 9.42
CA GLY A 179 27.77 1.94 9.26
C GLY A 179 28.17 1.32 7.92
N THR A 180 27.23 1.18 6.97
CA THR A 180 27.57 0.85 5.58
C THR A 180 28.13 2.09 4.86
N ASP A 181 28.89 1.89 3.78
CA ASP A 181 29.52 3.00 3.05
C ASP A 181 28.50 4.06 2.57
N ASP A 182 27.32 3.62 2.15
CA ASP A 182 26.24 4.50 1.67
C ASP A 182 25.61 5.35 2.78
N HIS A 183 25.76 4.94 4.05
CA HIS A 183 25.14 5.57 5.22
C HIS A 183 26.14 5.91 6.35
N LYS A 184 27.43 6.01 6.02
CA LYS A 184 28.51 6.33 6.99
C LYS A 184 28.37 7.70 7.66
N ASP A 185 27.59 8.61 7.04
CA ASP A 185 27.35 9.95 7.56
C ASP A 185 26.30 10.02 8.67
N VAL A 186 25.63 8.89 8.97
CA VAL A 186 24.61 8.80 10.02
C VAL A 186 24.93 7.68 11.01
N GLU A 187 24.65 7.93 12.29
CA GLU A 187 24.86 6.99 13.37
C GLU A 187 23.60 6.77 14.20
N LEU A 188 23.39 5.55 14.67
CA LEU A 188 22.34 5.23 15.64
C LEU A 188 22.81 5.55 17.04
N VAL A 189 22.32 6.64 17.65
CA VAL A 189 22.74 7.09 18.98
C VAL A 189 21.90 6.53 20.11
N ALA A 190 20.66 6.13 19.85
CA ALA A 190 19.79 5.50 20.83
C ALA A 190 18.69 4.68 20.13
N GLU A 191 18.25 3.63 20.84
CA GLU A 191 17.14 2.78 20.36
C GLU A 191 16.18 2.41 21.49
N ALA A 192 14.91 2.20 21.12
CA ALA A 192 13.85 1.76 22.03
C ALA A 192 12.85 0.88 21.27
N GLN A 193 12.08 0.13 22.04
CA GLN A 193 10.95 -0.64 21.52
C GLN A 193 9.68 -0.31 22.30
N LEU A 194 8.53 -0.43 21.63
CA LEU A 194 7.19 -0.22 22.15
C LEU A 194 6.34 -1.43 21.81
N ASN A 195 5.62 -1.97 22.78
CA ASN A 195 4.60 -2.96 22.47
C ASN A 195 3.39 -2.23 21.84
N PRO A 196 2.80 -2.74 20.75
CA PRO A 196 1.63 -2.11 20.12
C PRO A 196 0.43 -1.88 21.03
N THR A 197 0.34 -2.61 22.14
CA THR A 197 -0.71 -2.48 23.16
C THR A 197 -0.35 -1.52 24.30
N ASP A 198 0.86 -0.97 24.32
CA ASP A 198 1.28 0.00 25.34
C ASP A 198 0.47 1.30 25.22
N VAL A 199 -0.01 1.79 26.34
CA VAL A 199 -0.79 3.03 26.43
C VAL A 199 0.08 4.27 26.60
N SER A 200 1.39 4.10 26.78
CA SER A 200 2.37 5.19 26.91
C SER A 200 3.73 4.79 26.39
N ALA A 201 4.39 5.73 25.71
CA ALA A 201 5.79 5.62 25.26
C ALA A 201 6.70 6.63 25.98
N ALA A 202 6.24 7.26 27.08
CA ALA A 202 6.93 8.37 27.71
C ALA A 202 8.36 8.00 28.16
N ALA A 203 8.57 6.86 28.79
CA ALA A 203 9.89 6.42 29.27
C ALA A 203 10.86 6.17 28.09
N GLN A 204 10.40 5.54 27.02
CA GLN A 204 11.17 5.32 25.79
C GLN A 204 11.59 6.65 25.16
N ILE A 205 10.65 7.57 24.99
CA ILE A 205 10.89 8.89 24.38
C ILE A 205 11.85 9.72 25.22
N GLN A 206 11.74 9.73 26.56
CA GLN A 206 12.70 10.43 27.42
C GLN A 206 14.12 9.86 27.30
N ARG A 207 14.27 8.53 27.23
CA ARG A 207 15.57 7.91 27.00
C ARG A 207 16.16 8.31 25.64
N LEU A 208 15.38 8.30 24.57
CA LEU A 208 15.83 8.70 23.25
C LEU A 208 16.21 10.17 23.19
N LYS A 209 15.42 11.05 23.82
CA LYS A 209 15.71 12.49 23.95
C LYS A 209 17.06 12.74 24.67
N GLY A 210 17.35 11.94 25.72
CA GLY A 210 18.60 12.07 26.48
C GLY A 210 19.86 11.76 25.68
N ALA A 211 19.78 11.05 24.57
CA ALA A 211 20.89 10.79 23.64
C ALA A 211 21.17 11.99 22.69
N ASN A 212 20.41 13.06 22.78
CA ASN A 212 20.57 14.28 21.97
C ASN A 212 20.64 13.97 20.45
N PRO A 213 19.61 13.32 19.86
CA PRO A 213 19.57 13.03 18.44
C PRO A 213 19.27 14.27 17.60
N ASP A 214 19.59 14.22 16.29
CA ASP A 214 19.19 15.24 15.31
C ASP A 214 17.84 14.91 14.69
N VAL A 215 17.46 13.62 14.64
CA VAL A 215 16.21 13.11 14.07
C VAL A 215 15.74 11.87 14.83
N LEU A 216 14.43 11.70 14.94
CA LEU A 216 13.79 10.52 15.53
C LEU A 216 13.06 9.72 14.44
N VAL A 217 13.36 8.44 14.34
CA VAL A 217 12.58 7.48 13.54
C VAL A 217 11.62 6.75 14.48
N ALA A 218 10.31 6.88 14.23
CA ALA A 218 9.24 6.21 14.95
C ALA A 218 8.54 5.22 14.01
N TRP A 219 8.95 3.94 14.05
CA TRP A 219 8.43 2.93 13.14
C TRP A 219 7.45 1.98 13.84
N SER A 220 6.19 2.36 13.77
CA SER A 220 5.05 1.57 14.21
C SER A 220 3.89 1.86 13.25
N THR A 221 3.18 0.84 12.81
CA THR A 221 2.16 0.98 11.78
C THR A 221 0.76 1.04 12.38
N GLY A 222 -0.10 1.94 11.88
CA GLY A 222 -1.50 2.05 12.27
C GLY A 222 -1.72 2.79 13.59
N GLY A 223 -2.72 2.37 14.38
CA GLY A 223 -3.13 3.03 15.64
C GLY A 223 -2.01 3.26 16.65
N PRO A 224 -1.12 2.29 16.91
CA PRO A 224 -0.07 2.40 17.92
C PRO A 224 0.90 3.57 17.74
N ILE A 225 1.09 4.09 16.52
CA ILE A 225 1.94 5.28 16.30
C ILE A 225 1.44 6.52 17.04
N GLY A 226 0.12 6.62 17.27
CA GLY A 226 -0.49 7.73 18.02
C GLY A 226 0.06 7.83 19.46
N THR A 227 0.32 6.70 20.11
CA THR A 227 0.95 6.66 21.45
C THR A 227 2.36 7.26 21.40
N VAL A 228 3.13 6.97 20.35
CA VAL A 228 4.48 7.52 20.17
C VAL A 228 4.44 9.00 19.86
N PHE A 229 3.58 9.45 18.94
CA PHE A 229 3.43 10.87 18.60
C PHE A 229 2.98 11.70 19.81
N LYS A 230 2.03 11.18 20.60
CA LYS A 230 1.62 11.84 21.83
C LYS A 230 2.77 11.97 22.83
N ALA A 231 3.57 10.93 23.03
CA ALA A 231 4.72 10.98 23.92
C ALA A 231 5.82 11.97 23.43
N ILE A 232 6.05 12.06 22.12
CA ILE A 232 6.94 13.06 21.49
C ILE A 232 6.45 14.47 21.79
N HIS A 233 5.16 14.74 21.57
CA HIS A 233 4.51 16.01 21.84
C HIS A 233 4.63 16.40 23.33
N ASP A 234 4.24 15.49 24.24
CA ASP A 234 4.25 15.72 25.69
C ASP A 234 5.68 15.94 26.24
N ALA A 235 6.69 15.35 25.59
CA ALA A 235 8.12 15.57 25.90
C ALA A 235 8.66 16.90 25.34
N GLY A 236 7.88 17.68 24.59
CA GLY A 236 8.29 18.93 23.96
C GLY A 236 9.40 18.74 22.92
N ILE A 237 9.39 17.63 22.18
CA ILE A 237 10.39 17.35 21.14
C ILE A 237 9.99 18.06 19.84
N GLU A 238 10.85 18.92 19.33
CA GLU A 238 10.66 19.68 18.07
C GLU A 238 11.59 19.21 16.95
N LEU A 239 12.30 18.10 17.16
CA LEU A 239 13.15 17.47 16.15
C LEU A 239 12.33 16.98 14.95
N PRO A 240 12.96 16.81 13.78
CA PRO A 240 12.38 16.03 12.70
C PRO A 240 12.03 14.63 13.18
N VAL A 241 10.84 14.16 12.79
CA VAL A 241 10.37 12.81 13.08
C VAL A 241 10.04 12.13 11.76
N ALA A 242 10.53 10.91 11.56
CA ALA A 242 10.14 10.08 10.41
C ALA A 242 9.34 8.86 10.87
N THR A 243 8.40 8.42 10.05
CA THR A 243 7.62 7.20 10.31
C THR A 243 7.43 6.37 9.04
N THR A 244 6.84 5.19 9.17
CA THR A 244 6.57 4.29 8.04
C THR A 244 5.53 4.85 7.07
N ASN A 245 5.65 4.46 5.80
CA ASN A 245 4.69 4.77 4.74
C ASN A 245 3.26 4.27 5.04
N GLY A 246 3.10 3.22 5.85
CA GLY A 246 1.79 2.75 6.30
C GLY A 246 1.01 3.78 7.15
N ASN A 247 1.66 4.84 7.63
CA ASN A 247 1.00 5.93 8.36
C ASN A 247 0.62 7.13 7.47
N GLN A 248 0.76 7.00 6.15
CA GLN A 248 0.49 8.08 5.22
C GLN A 248 -1.01 8.13 4.86
N THR A 249 -1.87 8.30 5.86
CA THR A 249 -3.32 8.44 5.68
C THR A 249 -3.82 9.79 6.20
N TYR A 250 -4.75 10.40 5.46
CA TYR A 250 -5.38 11.65 5.90
C TYR A 250 -6.17 11.46 7.20
N ALA A 251 -6.80 10.29 7.38
CA ALA A 251 -7.56 9.97 8.57
C ALA A 251 -6.68 9.97 9.84
N GLN A 252 -5.44 9.40 9.77
CA GLN A 252 -4.49 9.47 10.88
C GLN A 252 -4.03 10.90 11.15
N MET A 253 -3.70 11.65 10.10
CA MET A 253 -3.27 13.04 10.25
C MET A 253 -4.35 13.89 10.93
N ALA A 254 -5.59 13.72 10.56
CA ALA A 254 -6.72 14.39 11.19
C ALA A 254 -6.93 13.95 12.65
N GLN A 255 -6.90 12.66 12.93
CA GLN A 255 -7.11 12.13 14.28
C GLN A 255 -6.02 12.57 15.26
N TYR A 256 -4.78 12.69 14.81
CA TYR A 256 -3.64 13.03 15.66
C TYR A 256 -3.24 14.51 15.56
N ALA A 257 -4.02 15.36 14.89
CA ALA A 257 -3.69 16.76 14.59
C ALA A 257 -3.20 17.56 15.81
N ALA A 258 -3.77 17.30 17.00
CA ALA A 258 -3.43 18.01 18.24
C ALA A 258 -1.99 17.71 18.75
N PHE A 259 -1.39 16.57 18.36
CA PHE A 259 -0.09 16.14 18.86
C PHE A 259 0.82 15.53 17.77
N LEU A 260 0.51 15.79 16.50
CA LEU A 260 1.42 15.42 15.41
C LEU A 260 2.80 16.10 15.59
N PRO A 261 3.90 15.41 15.29
CA PRO A 261 5.19 16.04 15.18
C PRO A 261 5.18 17.21 14.19
N LYS A 262 5.71 18.37 14.58
CA LYS A 262 5.73 19.58 13.73
C LYS A 262 6.45 19.38 12.39
N LYS A 263 7.41 18.46 12.36
CA LYS A 263 8.23 18.11 11.17
C LYS A 263 8.15 16.61 10.96
N LEU A 264 7.04 16.14 10.39
CA LEU A 264 6.79 14.73 10.14
C LEU A 264 7.16 14.35 8.70
N TYR A 265 8.05 13.36 8.56
CA TYR A 265 8.56 12.85 7.29
C TYR A 265 8.13 11.39 7.07
N ILE A 266 7.84 11.05 5.83
CA ILE A 266 7.41 9.69 5.44
C ILE A 266 8.11 9.31 4.13
N PRO A 267 8.87 8.19 4.08
CA PRO A 267 9.39 7.65 2.83
C PRO A 267 8.25 6.93 2.10
N ALA A 268 8.05 7.23 0.84
CA ALA A 268 6.96 6.65 0.06
C ALA A 268 7.29 6.67 -1.44
N ALA A 269 6.48 6.01 -2.25
CA ALA A 269 6.46 6.28 -3.68
C ALA A 269 5.92 7.71 -3.95
N ASP A 270 6.34 8.31 -5.06
CA ASP A 270 5.83 9.62 -5.48
C ASP A 270 4.45 9.47 -6.13
N PHE A 271 3.42 9.32 -5.31
CA PHE A 271 2.04 9.25 -5.78
C PHE A 271 1.37 10.61 -5.92
N LEU A 272 1.94 11.66 -5.34
CA LEU A 272 1.30 12.98 -5.27
C LEU A 272 1.11 13.59 -6.66
N LYS A 273 -0.03 14.23 -6.85
CA LYS A 273 -0.32 15.00 -8.08
C LYS A 273 0.66 16.19 -8.14
N SER A 274 1.43 16.26 -9.22
CA SER A 274 2.34 17.40 -9.41
C SER A 274 1.56 18.68 -9.62
N SER A 275 2.01 19.79 -8.98
CA SER A 275 1.47 21.11 -9.26
C SER A 275 1.90 21.66 -10.62
N GLN A 276 2.95 21.07 -11.24
CA GLN A 276 3.36 21.38 -12.60
C GLN A 276 2.79 20.29 -13.53
N PRO A 277 2.27 20.65 -14.71
CA PRO A 277 1.82 19.65 -15.66
C PRO A 277 3.01 18.74 -16.00
N PRO A 278 2.93 17.43 -15.71
CA PRO A 278 3.99 16.52 -16.09
C PRO A 278 4.11 16.50 -17.62
N LYS A 279 5.32 16.27 -18.14
CA LYS A 279 5.44 15.83 -19.52
C LYS A 279 4.57 14.59 -19.67
N ALA A 280 3.64 14.61 -20.63
CA ALA A 280 2.74 13.48 -20.85
C ALA A 280 3.59 12.21 -21.09
N ASN A 281 3.53 11.30 -20.15
CA ASN A 281 4.14 9.98 -20.22
C ASN A 281 3.23 8.97 -19.52
N GLU A 282 3.57 7.67 -19.62
CA GLU A 282 2.75 6.60 -19.05
C GLU A 282 2.57 6.73 -17.53
N ALA A 283 3.59 7.18 -16.79
CA ALA A 283 3.50 7.40 -15.35
C ALA A 283 2.52 8.52 -14.99
N SER A 284 2.45 9.60 -15.79
CA SER A 284 1.46 10.66 -15.58
C SER A 284 0.06 10.16 -15.89
N ALA A 285 -0.12 9.35 -16.93
CA ALA A 285 -1.40 8.75 -17.27
C ALA A 285 -1.94 7.83 -16.14
N ALA A 286 -1.07 7.03 -15.50
CA ALA A 286 -1.46 6.20 -14.35
C ALA A 286 -1.92 7.06 -13.15
N LYS A 287 -1.20 8.16 -12.84
CA LYS A 287 -1.60 9.12 -11.80
C LYS A 287 -2.93 9.81 -12.16
N ASP A 288 -3.10 10.24 -13.41
CA ASP A 288 -4.33 10.89 -13.84
C ASP A 288 -5.54 9.96 -13.76
N ALA A 289 -5.39 8.69 -14.17
CA ALA A 289 -6.43 7.68 -14.04
C ALA A 289 -6.82 7.42 -12.57
N PHE A 290 -5.82 7.34 -11.67
CA PHE A 290 -6.04 7.20 -10.23
C PHE A 290 -6.85 8.37 -9.69
N TYR A 291 -6.36 9.61 -9.84
CA TYR A 291 -7.06 10.77 -9.29
C TYR A 291 -8.43 11.01 -9.91
N LYS A 292 -8.59 10.71 -11.21
CA LYS A 292 -9.88 10.80 -11.92
C LYS A 292 -10.94 9.88 -11.30
N ALA A 293 -10.55 8.70 -10.83
CA ALA A 293 -11.49 7.77 -10.21
C ALA A 293 -12.11 8.29 -8.90
N PHE A 294 -11.47 9.27 -8.26
CA PHE A 294 -11.96 9.90 -7.03
C PHE A 294 -12.68 11.24 -7.29
N GLU A 295 -12.68 11.76 -8.52
CA GLU A 295 -13.39 13.00 -8.86
C GLU A 295 -14.89 12.86 -8.58
N GLY A 296 -15.47 13.90 -7.98
CA GLY A 296 -16.88 13.89 -7.58
C GLY A 296 -17.22 13.07 -6.35
N THR A 297 -16.21 12.58 -5.63
CA THR A 297 -16.38 11.92 -4.31
C THR A 297 -15.79 12.79 -3.20
N ASP A 298 -16.23 12.54 -1.96
CA ASP A 298 -15.64 13.16 -0.75
C ASP A 298 -14.36 12.44 -0.29
N ILE A 299 -13.88 11.44 -1.04
CA ILE A 299 -12.71 10.65 -0.71
C ILE A 299 -11.45 11.34 -1.23
N LYS A 300 -10.54 11.68 -0.34
CA LYS A 300 -9.20 12.17 -0.68
C LYS A 300 -8.23 10.98 -0.66
N PRO A 301 -7.76 10.50 -1.83
CA PRO A 301 -6.85 9.36 -1.85
C PRO A 301 -5.49 9.72 -1.25
N ASP A 302 -4.89 8.77 -0.57
CA ASP A 302 -3.63 8.91 0.18
C ASP A 302 -2.61 7.82 -0.17
N GLY A 303 -1.50 7.75 0.58
CA GLY A 303 -0.47 6.73 0.34
C GLY A 303 -0.99 5.32 0.44
N SER A 304 -1.84 5.02 1.44
CA SER A 304 -2.41 3.68 1.61
C SER A 304 -3.35 3.31 0.47
N SER A 305 -4.08 4.26 -0.08
CA SER A 305 -4.95 4.05 -1.26
C SER A 305 -4.16 3.45 -2.44
N THR A 306 -2.90 3.85 -2.61
CA THR A 306 -2.07 3.42 -3.74
C THR A 306 -1.59 1.97 -3.61
N TYR A 307 -1.46 1.47 -2.37
CA TYR A 307 -1.00 0.09 -2.14
C TYR A 307 -2.01 -0.95 -2.55
N ALA A 308 -3.28 -0.61 -2.60
CA ALA A 308 -4.34 -1.46 -3.11
C ALA A 308 -4.64 -1.20 -4.59
N TRP A 309 -4.52 0.06 -5.04
CA TRP A 309 -4.82 0.46 -6.41
C TRP A 309 -3.92 -0.24 -7.44
N ASP A 310 -2.60 -0.15 -7.29
CA ASP A 310 -1.68 -0.75 -8.26
C ASP A 310 -1.80 -2.28 -8.35
N PRO A 311 -1.91 -3.05 -7.24
CA PRO A 311 -2.21 -4.48 -7.34
C PRO A 311 -3.51 -4.79 -8.05
N ALA A 312 -4.58 -4.03 -7.79
CA ALA A 312 -5.85 -4.20 -8.50
C ALA A 312 -5.69 -3.94 -10.00
N PHE A 313 -5.00 -2.85 -10.35
CA PHE A 313 -4.69 -2.53 -11.75
C PHE A 313 -3.89 -3.65 -12.43
N LEU A 314 -2.79 -4.10 -11.83
CA LEU A 314 -1.93 -5.14 -12.38
C LEU A 314 -2.65 -6.48 -12.53
N VAL A 315 -3.45 -6.86 -11.53
CA VAL A 315 -4.23 -8.12 -11.55
C VAL A 315 -5.33 -8.05 -12.59
N VAL A 316 -6.09 -6.97 -12.66
CA VAL A 316 -7.19 -6.82 -13.63
C VAL A 316 -6.65 -6.73 -15.06
N ASP A 317 -5.55 -6.00 -15.28
CA ASP A 317 -4.87 -5.97 -16.57
C ASP A 317 -4.39 -7.37 -17.01
N ALA A 318 -3.78 -8.13 -16.09
CA ALA A 318 -3.37 -9.51 -16.35
C ALA A 318 -4.58 -10.40 -16.69
N LEU A 319 -5.66 -10.35 -15.89
CA LEU A 319 -6.86 -11.15 -16.14
C LEU A 319 -7.57 -10.80 -17.45
N ARG A 320 -7.50 -9.54 -17.90
CA ARG A 320 -8.02 -9.11 -19.20
C ARG A 320 -7.21 -9.65 -20.38
N LYS A 321 -5.89 -9.86 -20.20
CA LYS A 321 -4.97 -10.36 -21.23
C LYS A 321 -4.85 -11.88 -21.27
N LEU A 322 -5.07 -12.53 -20.15
CA LEU A 322 -5.09 -13.98 -20.02
C LEU A 322 -6.45 -14.55 -20.46
N LYS A 323 -6.53 -15.88 -20.60
CA LYS A 323 -7.81 -16.57 -20.87
C LYS A 323 -8.80 -16.40 -19.69
N PRO A 324 -10.13 -16.47 -19.93
CA PRO A 324 -11.13 -16.24 -18.89
C PRO A 324 -11.02 -17.18 -17.67
N ASP A 325 -10.51 -18.40 -17.87
CA ASP A 325 -10.29 -19.42 -16.83
C ASP A 325 -8.84 -19.43 -16.30
N ALA A 326 -8.13 -18.28 -16.39
CA ALA A 326 -6.75 -18.14 -15.94
C ALA A 326 -6.59 -18.56 -14.47
N THR A 327 -5.58 -19.37 -14.22
CA THR A 327 -5.22 -19.93 -12.91
C THR A 327 -4.23 -19.01 -12.17
N ALA A 328 -3.96 -19.32 -10.89
CA ALA A 328 -2.91 -18.65 -10.14
C ALA A 328 -1.54 -18.81 -10.81
N GLU A 329 -1.26 -19.96 -11.42
CA GLU A 329 -0.01 -20.22 -12.14
C GLU A 329 0.08 -19.39 -13.42
N ASP A 330 -1.02 -19.18 -14.14
CA ASP A 330 -1.04 -18.31 -15.32
C ASP A 330 -0.72 -16.86 -14.93
N LEU A 331 -1.29 -16.36 -13.82
CA LEU A 331 -0.98 -15.04 -13.26
C LEU A 331 0.48 -14.95 -12.82
N ARG A 332 1.00 -15.95 -12.11
CA ARG A 332 2.39 -15.97 -11.66
C ARG A 332 3.36 -15.89 -12.83
N LYS A 333 3.12 -16.68 -13.90
CA LYS A 333 3.92 -16.62 -15.14
C LYS A 333 3.83 -15.27 -15.81
N TYR A 334 2.61 -14.71 -15.92
CA TYR A 334 2.41 -13.39 -16.51
C TYR A 334 3.22 -12.33 -15.76
N PHE A 335 3.12 -12.28 -14.42
CA PHE A 335 3.87 -11.32 -13.64
C PHE A 335 5.39 -11.52 -13.73
N SER A 336 5.89 -12.75 -13.78
CA SER A 336 7.34 -13.00 -13.88
C SER A 336 7.97 -12.43 -15.16
N GLU A 337 7.17 -12.21 -16.21
CA GLU A 337 7.60 -11.61 -17.48
C GLU A 337 7.31 -10.10 -17.59
N LEU A 338 6.54 -9.54 -16.62
CA LEU A 338 6.08 -8.17 -16.68
C LEU A 338 7.22 -7.19 -16.42
N LYS A 339 7.38 -6.22 -17.32
CA LYS A 339 8.42 -5.19 -17.25
C LYS A 339 7.92 -3.87 -17.81
N GLY A 340 8.25 -2.76 -17.12
CA GLY A 340 8.02 -1.41 -17.60
C GLY A 340 6.56 -0.99 -17.58
N VAL A 341 5.71 -1.60 -16.73
CA VAL A 341 4.30 -1.21 -16.58
C VAL A 341 4.20 -0.06 -15.60
N ALA A 342 3.63 1.05 -16.07
CA ALA A 342 3.42 2.22 -15.24
C ALA A 342 2.23 2.03 -14.29
N GLY A 343 2.50 2.07 -12.99
CA GLY A 343 1.53 2.25 -11.92
C GLY A 343 1.63 3.64 -11.31
N ILE A 344 0.83 3.91 -10.29
CA ILE A 344 0.91 5.17 -9.55
C ILE A 344 2.15 5.23 -8.66
N ASN A 345 2.63 4.08 -8.18
CA ASN A 345 3.80 4.00 -7.30
C ASN A 345 5.14 3.92 -8.07
N GLY A 346 5.12 3.81 -9.40
CA GLY A 346 6.31 3.74 -10.24
C GLY A 346 6.15 2.80 -11.42
N PHE A 347 7.29 2.48 -12.05
CA PHE A 347 7.35 1.52 -13.15
C PHE A 347 7.67 0.13 -12.60
N TYR A 348 6.74 -0.79 -12.76
CA TYR A 348 6.90 -2.17 -12.28
C TYR A 348 7.80 -2.98 -13.23
N ASP A 349 8.85 -3.60 -12.68
CA ASP A 349 9.74 -4.54 -13.36
C ASP A 349 9.94 -5.79 -12.50
N PHE A 350 9.08 -6.80 -12.70
CA PHE A 350 9.16 -8.05 -11.93
C PHE A 350 10.30 -8.98 -12.40
N LYS A 351 10.97 -8.67 -13.52
CA LYS A 351 12.19 -9.35 -13.91
C LYS A 351 13.39 -8.88 -13.10
N ALA A 352 13.47 -7.57 -12.85
CA ALA A 352 14.54 -6.98 -12.04
C ALA A 352 14.30 -7.17 -10.54
N VAL A 353 13.03 -7.02 -10.10
CA VAL A 353 12.63 -7.12 -8.69
C VAL A 353 11.49 -8.15 -8.55
N PRO A 354 11.82 -9.45 -8.53
CA PRO A 354 10.82 -10.51 -8.48
C PRO A 354 9.83 -10.36 -7.31
N ASN A 355 8.57 -10.67 -7.59
CA ASN A 355 7.46 -10.63 -6.63
C ASN A 355 7.16 -9.26 -5.96
N ARG A 356 7.85 -8.18 -6.37
CA ARG A 356 7.62 -6.81 -5.88
C ARG A 356 7.49 -5.80 -7.01
N GLY A 357 8.38 -5.84 -7.98
CA GLY A 357 8.37 -4.98 -9.17
C GLY A 357 8.89 -3.57 -8.98
N LEU A 358 9.05 -3.10 -7.73
CA LEU A 358 9.52 -1.75 -7.38
C LEU A 358 10.77 -1.84 -6.50
N ASP A 359 11.70 -0.92 -6.70
CA ASP A 359 12.95 -0.78 -5.94
C ASP A 359 13.11 0.62 -5.32
N GLU A 360 14.27 0.89 -4.75
CA GLU A 360 14.62 2.14 -4.08
C GLU A 360 14.52 3.38 -5.00
N SER A 361 14.69 3.21 -6.31
CA SER A 361 14.60 4.32 -7.28
C SER A 361 13.19 4.94 -7.35
N ASN A 362 12.20 4.27 -6.79
CA ASN A 362 10.82 4.75 -6.67
C ASN A 362 10.54 5.45 -5.33
N VAL A 363 11.52 5.52 -4.40
CA VAL A 363 11.33 6.12 -3.07
C VAL A 363 11.66 7.59 -3.08
N VAL A 364 10.69 8.41 -2.67
CA VAL A 364 10.88 9.81 -2.28
C VAL A 364 10.60 9.98 -0.80
N VAL A 365 11.08 11.07 -0.21
CA VAL A 365 10.69 11.50 1.13
C VAL A 365 9.63 12.58 1.00
N THR A 366 8.52 12.39 1.71
CA THR A 366 7.45 13.37 1.83
C THR A 366 7.47 14.00 3.21
N ARG A 367 6.93 15.21 3.34
CA ARG A 367 6.73 15.92 4.60
C ARG A 367 5.27 16.33 4.73
N TRP A 368 4.67 16.10 5.91
CA TRP A 368 3.34 16.61 6.22
C TRP A 368 3.36 18.14 6.34
N ASP A 369 2.46 18.80 5.64
CA ASP A 369 2.18 20.23 5.75
C ASP A 369 0.85 20.42 6.50
N PRO A 370 0.88 20.84 7.78
CA PRO A 370 -0.33 21.03 8.57
C PRO A 370 -1.19 22.22 8.11
N ALA A 371 -0.60 23.20 7.44
CA ALA A 371 -1.35 24.36 6.93
C ALA A 371 -2.12 24.00 5.65
N ALA A 372 -1.50 23.25 4.75
CA ALA A 372 -2.11 22.79 3.52
C ALA A 372 -2.91 21.49 3.70
N GLN A 373 -2.85 20.82 4.86
CA GLN A 373 -3.47 19.54 5.15
C GLN A 373 -3.18 18.49 4.07
N THR A 374 -1.88 18.40 3.68
CA THR A 374 -1.41 17.47 2.65
C THR A 374 0.07 17.16 2.82
N TRP A 375 0.59 16.23 2.06
CA TRP A 375 2.03 15.96 1.98
C TRP A 375 2.68 16.74 0.85
N ALA A 376 3.93 17.14 1.05
CA ALA A 376 4.80 17.70 0.01
C ALA A 376 6.00 16.77 -0.21
N VAL A 377 6.37 16.54 -1.47
CA VAL A 377 7.59 15.80 -1.83
C VAL A 377 8.80 16.71 -1.56
N VAL A 378 9.70 16.29 -0.67
CA VAL A 378 10.88 17.05 -0.24
C VAL A 378 12.21 16.44 -0.69
N SER A 379 12.16 15.33 -1.41
CA SER A 379 13.32 14.73 -2.04
C SER A 379 13.04 14.32 -3.49
N ASP A 380 14.07 14.16 -4.27
CA ASP A 380 14.05 13.35 -5.49
C ASP A 380 14.13 11.86 -5.13
N PRO A 381 14.00 10.94 -6.09
CA PRO A 381 14.19 9.51 -5.87
C PRO A 381 15.46 9.19 -5.07
N LEU A 382 15.47 8.02 -4.42
CA LEU A 382 16.54 7.59 -3.52
C LEU A 382 16.69 8.46 -2.25
N GLY A 383 15.75 9.32 -1.93
CA GLY A 383 15.83 10.20 -0.76
C GLY A 383 16.83 11.36 -0.92
N ILE A 384 17.15 11.81 -2.13
CA ILE A 384 18.04 12.96 -2.38
C ILE A 384 17.26 14.25 -2.08
N PRO A 385 17.65 15.08 -1.09
CA PRO A 385 16.93 16.31 -0.78
C PRO A 385 16.84 17.25 -1.97
N ARG A 386 15.65 17.80 -2.25
CA ARG A 386 15.48 18.87 -3.22
C ARG A 386 16.10 20.16 -2.72
N ALA A 387 16.66 20.96 -3.63
CA ALA A 387 17.04 22.32 -3.32
C ALA A 387 15.79 23.11 -2.87
N GLN A 388 15.90 23.81 -1.74
CA GLN A 388 14.84 24.67 -1.21
C GLN A 388 14.85 26.01 -1.91
#